data_194bf3bbbc0d3a9b9ceab0c5425bc7c9
#
_entry.id   194bf3bbbc0d3a9b9ceab0c5425bc7c9
#
_cell.length_a   1.000
_cell.length_b   1.000
_cell.length_c   1.000
_cell.angle_alpha   90.00
_cell.angle_beta   90.00
_cell.angle_gamma   90.00
#
_symmetry.space_group_name_H-M   'P 1'
#
loop_
_entity.id
_entity.type
_entity.pdbx_description
1 polymer ?
#
loop_
_entity_poly.entity_id
_entity_poly.type
_entity_poly.pdbx_seq_one_letter_code
_entity_poly.pdbx_strand_id
1 'polypeptide(L)'
;MKNYDVLFLGSGHAAWHAALTLNQAGKSVAIIEKDRIAGTCTNYGCNAKILLENPFEILEEASHYGNILNTEHLAVDWEILMDYKHAVINPLADKLQHLFQEKGIDIIKGAGKIVAPHMVEVNNEKINAEHIVIATGQHSNRLNIEGKEFAHDSRDFLSLEHMPKHITFIGVGIISLEFASITAKAGVETHMIHVDEEPVKGFYRQHVYKLIEKLKADGVHFHMNENTMAINKQDSNYEVVTESGLKITTDYVLDATGRNPNVEGIGLDEVGIQYSKKGVEVDDYLRTNIPNIYASGDVIHKSIPKLTPTATFESNYIAAHILGWNTQPIKYPAIPSVLYTLPRLSNIGISIEEAQKNENYKVIDVPFGKQMRFEYKNEIEAEMTIVLNEQKQLVGAAVYADDAPDLINLLTFIVNGKLTAKDLNQMIFAFPGSSSGVLDLLKAAMM
;
A
#
# COMPACT_ATOMS: atom_id res chain seq x y z
N MET A 1 -31.62 -23.89 -2.53
CA MET A 1 -30.44 -23.25 -1.89
C MET A 1 -29.25 -23.52 -2.80
N LYS A 2 -28.51 -22.52 -3.19
CA LYS A 2 -27.25 -22.71 -3.97
C LYS A 2 -26.16 -23.26 -3.07
N ASN A 3 -25.35 -24.17 -3.58
CA ASN A 3 -24.24 -24.77 -2.88
C ASN A 3 -22.95 -24.57 -3.66
N TYR A 4 -21.88 -24.18 -2.97
CA TYR A 4 -20.54 -24.00 -3.55
C TYR A 4 -19.48 -24.72 -2.72
N ASP A 5 -18.40 -25.12 -3.34
CA ASP A 5 -17.21 -25.59 -2.59
C ASP A 5 -16.59 -24.43 -1.82
N VAL A 6 -16.46 -23.24 -2.44
CA VAL A 6 -15.85 -22.07 -1.80
C VAL A 6 -16.62 -20.79 -2.11
N LEU A 7 -16.86 -20.00 -1.06
CA LEU A 7 -17.55 -18.71 -1.14
C LEU A 7 -16.64 -17.60 -0.57
N PHE A 8 -16.42 -16.57 -1.35
CA PHE A 8 -15.63 -15.40 -0.93
C PHE A 8 -16.53 -14.22 -0.55
N LEU A 9 -16.22 -13.57 0.59
CA LEU A 9 -16.77 -12.28 0.97
C LEU A 9 -15.79 -11.19 0.56
N GLY A 10 -16.03 -10.51 -0.55
CA GLY A 10 -15.15 -9.55 -1.21
C GLY A 10 -14.46 -10.13 -2.43
N SER A 11 -14.12 -9.26 -3.38
CA SER A 11 -13.52 -9.59 -4.68
C SER A 11 -12.13 -8.98 -4.89
N GLY A 12 -11.50 -8.44 -3.84
CA GLY A 12 -10.16 -7.86 -3.91
C GLY A 12 -9.05 -8.90 -4.08
N HIS A 13 -7.79 -8.46 -4.06
CA HIS A 13 -6.61 -9.33 -4.26
C HIS A 13 -6.53 -10.48 -3.24
N ALA A 14 -7.10 -10.32 -2.06
CA ALA A 14 -7.22 -11.38 -1.06
C ALA A 14 -8.21 -12.50 -1.45
N ALA A 15 -8.98 -12.34 -2.53
CA ALA A 15 -10.01 -13.28 -2.96
C ALA A 15 -9.79 -13.79 -4.38
N TRP A 16 -9.69 -12.88 -5.38
CA TRP A 16 -9.85 -13.28 -6.77
C TRP A 16 -8.76 -14.21 -7.31
N HIS A 17 -7.53 -14.15 -6.78
CA HIS A 17 -6.45 -15.08 -7.16
C HIS A 17 -6.80 -16.51 -6.72
N ALA A 18 -7.26 -16.68 -5.47
CA ALA A 18 -7.72 -17.96 -4.97
C ALA A 18 -8.95 -18.47 -5.73
N ALA A 19 -9.90 -17.58 -6.00
CA ALA A 19 -11.13 -17.93 -6.73
C ALA A 19 -10.83 -18.54 -8.11
N LEU A 20 -9.91 -17.92 -8.87
CA LEU A 20 -9.48 -18.44 -10.18
C LEU A 20 -8.76 -19.78 -10.06
N THR A 21 -7.83 -19.91 -9.10
CA THR A 21 -7.07 -21.15 -8.87
C THR A 21 -7.97 -22.31 -8.47
N LEU A 22 -8.91 -22.08 -7.55
CA LEU A 22 -9.86 -23.09 -7.09
C LEU A 22 -10.81 -23.52 -8.22
N ASN A 23 -11.33 -22.56 -8.98
CA ASN A 23 -12.18 -22.84 -10.13
C ASN A 23 -11.44 -23.65 -11.21
N GLN A 24 -10.18 -23.29 -11.51
CA GLN A 24 -9.35 -24.05 -12.45
C GLN A 24 -9.09 -25.48 -11.98
N ALA A 25 -9.08 -25.72 -10.67
CA ALA A 25 -8.98 -27.06 -10.07
C ALA A 25 -10.33 -27.80 -9.99
N GLY A 26 -11.39 -27.27 -10.60
CA GLY A 26 -12.70 -27.90 -10.70
C GLY A 26 -13.64 -27.65 -9.52
N LYS A 27 -13.30 -26.71 -8.62
CA LYS A 27 -14.16 -26.31 -7.51
C LYS A 27 -15.25 -25.35 -7.98
N SER A 28 -16.45 -25.49 -7.45
CA SER A 28 -17.53 -24.52 -7.63
C SER A 28 -17.29 -23.32 -6.72
N VAL A 29 -17.19 -22.12 -7.32
CA VAL A 29 -16.79 -20.90 -6.60
C VAL A 29 -17.82 -19.79 -6.80
N ALA A 30 -18.12 -19.06 -5.72
CA ALA A 30 -18.87 -17.81 -5.78
C ALA A 30 -18.16 -16.69 -5.04
N ILE A 31 -18.37 -15.46 -5.49
CA ILE A 31 -17.86 -14.24 -4.90
C ILE A 31 -19.04 -13.32 -4.59
N ILE A 32 -19.15 -12.89 -3.33
CA ILE A 32 -20.11 -11.86 -2.91
C ILE A 32 -19.37 -10.52 -2.85
N GLU A 33 -19.85 -9.53 -3.60
CA GLU A 33 -19.24 -8.19 -3.62
C GLU A 33 -20.31 -7.09 -3.49
N LYS A 34 -20.11 -6.19 -2.54
CA LYS A 34 -21.04 -5.09 -2.28
C LYS A 34 -20.77 -3.83 -3.12
N ASP A 35 -19.52 -3.65 -3.56
CA ASP A 35 -19.05 -2.50 -4.33
C ASP A 35 -18.57 -2.95 -5.74
N ARG A 36 -17.57 -2.31 -6.30
CA ARG A 36 -16.97 -2.68 -7.58
C ARG A 36 -16.08 -3.91 -7.44
N ILE A 37 -16.16 -4.80 -8.42
CA ILE A 37 -15.28 -5.97 -8.54
C ILE A 37 -13.81 -5.53 -8.53
N ALA A 38 -12.91 -6.41 -8.07
CA ALA A 38 -11.46 -6.24 -7.92
C ALA A 38 -11.00 -5.42 -6.70
N GLY A 39 -11.91 -4.83 -5.93
CA GLY A 39 -11.60 -4.20 -4.64
C GLY A 39 -10.83 -2.89 -4.72
N THR A 40 -10.32 -2.44 -3.57
CA THR A 40 -9.73 -1.11 -3.39
C THR A 40 -8.48 -0.89 -4.26
N CYS A 41 -7.53 -1.82 -4.29
CA CYS A 41 -6.26 -1.63 -5.00
C CYS A 41 -6.49 -1.30 -6.48
N THR A 42 -7.38 -2.04 -7.14
CA THR A 42 -7.67 -1.88 -8.56
C THR A 42 -8.44 -0.60 -8.85
N ASN A 43 -9.48 -0.31 -8.07
CA ASN A 43 -10.43 0.77 -8.39
C ASN A 43 -10.09 2.11 -7.73
N TYR A 44 -9.57 2.09 -6.48
CA TYR A 44 -9.49 3.26 -5.60
C TYR A 44 -8.18 3.30 -4.79
N GLY A 45 -7.14 2.64 -5.25
CA GLY A 45 -5.88 2.50 -4.53
C GLY A 45 -4.68 2.51 -5.46
N CYS A 46 -3.88 1.44 -5.41
CA CYS A 46 -2.56 1.34 -6.04
C CYS A 46 -2.56 1.76 -7.52
N ASN A 47 -3.47 1.20 -8.34
CA ASN A 47 -3.47 1.46 -9.77
C ASN A 47 -3.81 2.91 -10.10
N ALA A 48 -4.86 3.45 -9.48
CA ALA A 48 -5.25 4.84 -9.67
C ALA A 48 -4.17 5.81 -9.18
N LYS A 49 -3.58 5.52 -7.98
CA LYS A 49 -2.54 6.34 -7.40
C LYS A 49 -1.30 6.42 -8.29
N ILE A 50 -0.75 5.28 -8.71
CA ILE A 50 0.47 5.25 -9.53
C ILE A 50 0.23 5.91 -10.88
N LEU A 51 -0.94 5.70 -11.50
CA LEU A 51 -1.28 6.38 -12.75
C LEU A 51 -1.28 7.91 -12.60
N LEU A 52 -1.86 8.41 -11.51
CA LEU A 52 -1.90 9.85 -11.24
C LEU A 52 -0.53 10.40 -10.84
N GLU A 53 0.33 9.61 -10.19
CA GLU A 53 1.67 10.02 -9.74
C GLU A 53 2.68 10.04 -10.89
N ASN A 54 2.62 9.11 -11.85
CA ASN A 54 3.63 8.96 -12.91
C ASN A 54 3.99 10.25 -13.68
N PRO A 55 3.06 11.13 -14.09
CA PRO A 55 3.44 12.38 -14.74
C PRO A 55 4.23 13.31 -13.82
N PHE A 56 3.98 13.31 -12.52
CA PHE A 56 4.72 14.11 -11.55
C PHE A 56 6.12 13.54 -11.28
N GLU A 57 6.31 12.21 -11.40
CA GLU A 57 7.63 11.57 -11.42
C GLU A 57 8.50 12.14 -12.55
N ILE A 58 7.94 12.27 -13.74
CA ILE A 58 8.65 12.86 -14.89
C ILE A 58 9.06 14.32 -14.59
N LEU A 59 8.20 15.09 -13.93
CA LEU A 59 8.53 16.47 -13.52
C LEU A 59 9.65 16.48 -12.48
N GLU A 60 9.65 15.55 -11.51
CA GLU A 60 10.74 15.43 -10.52
C GLU A 60 12.04 15.05 -11.21
N GLU A 61 12.07 14.02 -12.05
CA GLU A 61 13.25 13.63 -12.83
C GLU A 61 13.78 14.78 -13.70
N ALA A 62 12.88 15.50 -14.38
CA ALA A 62 13.27 16.65 -15.18
C ALA A 62 13.88 17.79 -14.35
N SER A 63 13.42 17.98 -13.11
CA SER A 63 13.94 19.00 -12.19
C SER A 63 15.40 18.76 -11.79
N HIS A 64 15.86 17.51 -11.78
CA HIS A 64 17.25 17.15 -11.48
C HIS A 64 18.25 17.76 -12.47
N TYR A 65 17.84 17.96 -13.73
CA TYR A 65 18.72 18.50 -14.77
C TYR A 65 18.90 20.01 -14.70
N GLY A 66 18.17 20.72 -13.83
CA GLY A 66 18.29 22.17 -13.65
C GLY A 66 18.28 22.95 -14.98
N ASN A 67 19.30 23.77 -15.21
CA ASN A 67 19.40 24.56 -16.44
C ASN A 67 19.70 23.76 -17.73
N ILE A 68 19.94 22.45 -17.63
CA ILE A 68 20.16 21.58 -18.82
C ILE A 68 18.84 21.36 -19.55
N LEU A 69 17.73 21.19 -18.80
CA LEU A 69 16.39 21.08 -19.34
C LEU A 69 15.60 22.36 -19.05
N ASN A 70 14.99 22.93 -20.09
CA ASN A 70 14.02 24.00 -19.89
C ASN A 70 12.67 23.38 -19.47
N THR A 71 12.37 23.48 -18.18
CA THR A 71 11.16 22.93 -17.57
C THR A 71 10.09 23.98 -17.28
N GLU A 72 10.31 25.26 -17.65
CA GLU A 72 9.41 26.40 -17.32
C GLU A 72 7.94 26.20 -17.77
N HIS A 73 7.73 25.37 -18.80
CA HIS A 73 6.40 25.12 -19.35
C HIS A 73 5.91 23.68 -19.14
N LEU A 74 6.67 22.88 -18.39
CA LEU A 74 6.24 21.54 -18.05
C LEU A 74 5.25 21.61 -16.88
N ALA A 75 4.01 21.24 -17.16
CA ALA A 75 2.96 21.16 -16.14
C ALA A 75 2.06 19.95 -16.43
N VAL A 76 1.47 19.42 -15.39
CA VAL A 76 0.45 18.36 -15.51
C VAL A 76 -0.92 19.04 -15.55
N ASP A 77 -1.68 18.78 -16.61
CA ASP A 77 -3.09 19.12 -16.67
C ASP A 77 -3.88 18.04 -15.91
N TRP A 78 -4.37 18.41 -14.73
CA TRP A 78 -5.04 17.47 -13.84
C TRP A 78 -6.35 16.93 -14.42
N GLU A 79 -7.13 17.73 -15.11
CA GLU A 79 -8.42 17.30 -15.67
C GLU A 79 -8.19 16.29 -16.81
N ILE A 80 -7.23 16.55 -17.69
CA ILE A 80 -6.82 15.58 -18.73
C ILE A 80 -6.25 14.32 -18.12
N LEU A 81 -5.47 14.42 -17.04
CA LEU A 81 -4.93 13.27 -16.33
C LEU A 81 -6.05 12.44 -15.69
N MET A 82 -7.08 13.08 -15.12
CA MET A 82 -8.25 12.37 -14.57
C MET A 82 -9.06 11.68 -15.67
N ASP A 83 -9.25 12.28 -16.82
CA ASP A 83 -9.88 11.63 -17.98
C ASP A 83 -9.09 10.39 -18.41
N TYR A 84 -7.76 10.50 -18.49
CA TYR A 84 -6.88 9.37 -18.78
C TYR A 84 -6.99 8.27 -17.71
N LYS A 85 -6.98 8.66 -16.43
CA LYS A 85 -7.18 7.71 -15.33
C LYS A 85 -8.53 6.99 -15.45
N HIS A 86 -9.61 7.67 -15.77
CA HIS A 86 -10.92 7.05 -15.97
C HIS A 86 -10.91 6.06 -17.14
N ALA A 87 -10.28 6.45 -18.26
CA ALA A 87 -10.15 5.57 -19.43
C ALA A 87 -9.37 4.28 -19.15
N VAL A 88 -8.35 4.33 -18.28
CA VAL A 88 -7.51 3.17 -17.96
C VAL A 88 -8.08 2.34 -16.81
N ILE A 89 -8.53 2.97 -15.73
CA ILE A 89 -8.89 2.28 -14.48
C ILE A 89 -10.33 1.74 -14.53
N ASN A 90 -11.28 2.54 -15.06
CA ASN A 90 -12.69 2.13 -15.01
C ASN A 90 -12.98 0.77 -15.68
N PRO A 91 -12.35 0.41 -16.81
CA PRO A 91 -12.61 -0.90 -17.44
C PRO A 91 -12.06 -2.10 -16.69
N LEU A 92 -11.17 -1.92 -15.69
CA LEU A 92 -10.48 -3.05 -15.03
C LEU A 92 -11.45 -3.95 -14.26
N ALA A 93 -12.42 -3.36 -13.56
CA ALA A 93 -13.43 -4.10 -12.83
C ALA A 93 -14.29 -4.95 -13.78
N ASP A 94 -14.72 -4.37 -14.90
CA ASP A 94 -15.55 -5.05 -15.90
C ASP A 94 -14.77 -6.18 -16.58
N LYS A 95 -13.49 -5.97 -16.90
CA LYS A 95 -12.60 -7.02 -17.44
C LYS A 95 -12.50 -8.23 -16.50
N LEU A 96 -12.31 -7.98 -15.20
CA LEU A 96 -12.23 -9.05 -14.21
C LEU A 96 -13.60 -9.74 -14.02
N GLN A 97 -14.70 -8.97 -14.05
CA GLN A 97 -16.05 -9.53 -14.01
C GLN A 97 -16.32 -10.45 -15.19
N HIS A 98 -15.97 -10.06 -16.41
CA HIS A 98 -16.12 -10.90 -17.60
C HIS A 98 -15.27 -12.18 -17.48
N LEU A 99 -14.01 -12.06 -17.00
CA LEU A 99 -13.17 -13.24 -16.75
C LEU A 99 -13.83 -14.24 -15.79
N PHE A 100 -14.43 -13.77 -14.70
CA PHE A 100 -15.14 -14.64 -13.77
C PHE A 100 -16.33 -15.34 -14.45
N GLN A 101 -17.13 -14.60 -15.23
CA GLN A 101 -18.27 -15.15 -15.96
C GLN A 101 -17.82 -16.20 -16.98
N GLU A 102 -16.77 -15.95 -17.76
CA GLU A 102 -16.20 -16.90 -18.72
C GLU A 102 -15.70 -18.18 -18.04
N LYS A 103 -15.19 -18.07 -16.83
CA LYS A 103 -14.74 -19.22 -16.02
C LYS A 103 -15.86 -19.91 -15.25
N GLY A 104 -17.08 -19.39 -15.27
CA GLY A 104 -18.20 -19.94 -14.52
C GLY A 104 -18.12 -19.71 -13.02
N ILE A 105 -17.43 -18.65 -12.59
CA ILE A 105 -17.42 -18.18 -11.20
C ILE A 105 -18.63 -17.27 -11.02
N ASP A 106 -19.52 -17.62 -10.08
CA ASP A 106 -20.71 -16.84 -9.80
C ASP A 106 -20.36 -15.56 -9.02
N ILE A 107 -20.86 -14.43 -9.52
CA ILE A 107 -20.76 -13.14 -8.84
C ILE A 107 -22.12 -12.78 -8.27
N ILE A 108 -22.18 -12.56 -6.96
CA ILE A 108 -23.40 -12.22 -6.24
C ILE A 108 -23.25 -10.80 -5.70
N LYS A 109 -23.99 -9.87 -6.29
CA LYS A 109 -23.94 -8.46 -5.86
C LYS A 109 -24.69 -8.28 -4.56
N GLY A 110 -24.06 -7.71 -3.55
CA GLY A 110 -24.67 -7.41 -2.25
C GLY A 110 -23.71 -7.53 -1.08
N ALA A 111 -24.18 -7.19 0.10
CA ALA A 111 -23.45 -7.35 1.36
C ALA A 111 -23.75 -8.75 1.93
N GLY A 112 -22.70 -9.59 2.00
CA GLY A 112 -22.81 -10.93 2.57
C GLY A 112 -22.64 -10.93 4.09
N LYS A 113 -23.48 -11.73 4.77
CA LYS A 113 -23.44 -11.93 6.22
C LYS A 113 -23.33 -13.42 6.53
N ILE A 114 -22.33 -13.84 7.27
CA ILE A 114 -22.18 -15.23 7.76
C ILE A 114 -23.24 -15.46 8.83
N VAL A 115 -24.11 -16.45 8.62
CA VAL A 115 -25.23 -16.75 9.55
C VAL A 115 -25.10 -18.14 10.18
N ALA A 116 -24.21 -19.00 9.65
CA ALA A 116 -23.81 -20.28 10.21
C ALA A 116 -22.43 -20.67 9.64
N PRO A 117 -21.71 -21.65 10.21
CA PRO A 117 -20.38 -22.06 9.73
C PRO A 117 -20.29 -22.37 8.22
N HIS A 118 -21.35 -22.84 7.60
CA HIS A 118 -21.43 -23.15 6.17
C HIS A 118 -22.44 -22.29 5.40
N MET A 119 -22.89 -21.18 5.98
CA MET A 119 -24.01 -20.44 5.40
C MET A 119 -23.78 -18.92 5.44
N VAL A 120 -23.93 -18.29 4.29
CA VAL A 120 -23.92 -16.84 4.11
C VAL A 120 -25.28 -16.40 3.62
N GLU A 121 -25.79 -15.31 4.17
CA GLU A 121 -26.99 -14.62 3.70
C GLU A 121 -26.60 -13.36 2.92
N VAL A 122 -27.19 -13.17 1.77
CA VAL A 122 -27.07 -11.98 0.93
C VAL A 122 -28.42 -11.70 0.26
N ASN A 123 -28.90 -10.46 0.29
CA ASN A 123 -30.20 -10.06 -0.31
C ASN A 123 -31.39 -10.95 0.16
N ASN A 124 -31.40 -11.37 1.42
CA ASN A 124 -32.37 -12.30 2.04
C ASN A 124 -32.35 -13.73 1.45
N GLU A 125 -31.34 -14.08 0.67
CA GLU A 125 -31.11 -15.44 0.17
C GLU A 125 -29.97 -16.10 0.95
N LYS A 126 -30.16 -17.37 1.32
CA LYS A 126 -29.16 -18.19 2.00
C LYS A 126 -28.39 -19.05 1.00
N ILE A 127 -27.07 -19.00 1.09
CA ILE A 127 -26.12 -19.69 0.23
C ILE A 127 -25.26 -20.59 1.10
N ASN A 128 -25.12 -21.84 0.70
CA ASN A 128 -24.30 -22.82 1.38
C ASN A 128 -22.91 -22.86 0.74
N ALA A 129 -21.86 -23.04 1.56
CA ALA A 129 -20.50 -23.29 1.09
C ALA A 129 -19.75 -24.25 2.01
N GLU A 130 -18.93 -25.11 1.42
CA GLU A 130 -18.03 -25.97 2.18
C GLU A 130 -16.98 -25.13 2.92
N HIS A 131 -16.40 -24.17 2.22
CA HIS A 131 -15.45 -23.19 2.78
C HIS A 131 -15.94 -21.76 2.55
N ILE A 132 -15.72 -20.89 3.53
CA ILE A 132 -15.97 -19.44 3.43
C ILE A 132 -14.64 -18.71 3.60
N VAL A 133 -14.35 -17.71 2.77
CA VAL A 133 -13.16 -16.86 2.85
C VAL A 133 -13.58 -15.42 3.06
N ILE A 134 -13.21 -14.85 4.22
CA ILE A 134 -13.43 -13.45 4.55
C ILE A 134 -12.29 -12.63 3.93
N ALA A 135 -12.59 -11.86 2.89
CA ALA A 135 -11.65 -11.03 2.14
C ALA A 135 -12.16 -9.59 1.97
N THR A 136 -12.82 -9.08 3.01
CA THR A 136 -13.55 -7.80 3.03
C THR A 136 -12.65 -6.57 3.08
N GLY A 137 -11.34 -6.75 3.35
CA GLY A 137 -10.35 -5.68 3.35
C GLY A 137 -10.52 -4.65 4.47
N GLN A 138 -10.19 -3.40 4.16
CA GLN A 138 -10.24 -2.25 5.07
C GLN A 138 -10.94 -1.05 4.43
N HIS A 139 -11.46 -0.15 5.27
CA HIS A 139 -11.96 1.19 4.90
C HIS A 139 -11.17 2.28 5.62
N SER A 140 -11.27 3.51 5.14
CA SER A 140 -10.65 4.68 5.78
C SER A 140 -11.25 4.92 7.16
N ASN A 141 -10.40 5.20 8.15
CA ASN A 141 -10.85 5.69 9.43
C ASN A 141 -11.55 7.05 9.25
N ARG A 142 -12.38 7.42 10.20
CA ARG A 142 -12.97 8.76 10.29
C ARG A 142 -12.74 9.29 11.70
N LEU A 143 -12.11 10.45 11.81
CA LEU A 143 -11.94 11.13 13.08
C LEU A 143 -13.30 11.39 13.74
N ASN A 144 -13.33 11.28 15.04
CA ASN A 144 -14.55 11.60 15.80
C ASN A 144 -14.47 13.03 16.36
N ILE A 145 -14.51 14.00 15.45
CA ILE A 145 -14.44 15.45 15.73
C ILE A 145 -15.66 16.16 15.15
N GLU A 146 -15.89 17.39 15.57
CA GLU A 146 -16.93 18.26 14.99
C GLU A 146 -16.57 18.58 13.53
N GLY A 147 -17.55 18.47 12.62
CA GLY A 147 -17.35 18.73 11.17
C GLY A 147 -16.64 17.60 10.43
N LYS A 148 -16.52 16.40 11.00
CA LYS A 148 -15.89 15.22 10.34
C LYS A 148 -16.52 14.86 9.00
N GLU A 149 -17.77 15.21 8.79
CA GLU A 149 -18.51 14.99 7.54
C GLU A 149 -17.97 15.83 6.36
N PHE A 150 -17.20 16.86 6.64
CA PHE A 150 -16.54 17.70 5.63
C PHE A 150 -15.17 17.16 5.20
N ALA A 151 -14.64 16.16 5.92
CA ALA A 151 -13.39 15.52 5.53
C ALA A 151 -13.64 14.43 4.49
N HIS A 152 -12.80 14.44 3.47
CA HIS A 152 -12.70 13.42 2.43
C HIS A 152 -11.75 12.30 2.83
N ASP A 153 -11.75 11.20 2.07
CA ASP A 153 -10.76 10.13 2.23
C ASP A 153 -9.91 9.93 0.95
N SER A 154 -9.06 8.91 0.98
CA SER A 154 -8.17 8.60 -0.15
C SER A 154 -8.91 8.22 -1.43
N ARG A 155 -10.11 7.63 -1.32
CA ARG A 155 -10.96 7.30 -2.47
C ARG A 155 -11.50 8.57 -3.13
N ASP A 156 -11.91 9.54 -2.31
CA ASP A 156 -12.40 10.84 -2.79
C ASP A 156 -11.29 11.59 -3.53
N PHE A 157 -10.07 11.64 -2.94
CA PHE A 157 -8.93 12.30 -3.58
C PHE A 157 -8.58 11.67 -4.94
N LEU A 158 -8.54 10.34 -5.01
CA LEU A 158 -8.28 9.63 -6.27
C LEU A 158 -9.42 9.76 -7.30
N SER A 159 -10.51 10.41 -6.94
CA SER A 159 -11.67 10.71 -7.81
C SER A 159 -11.92 12.22 -7.96
N LEU A 160 -10.95 13.04 -7.57
CA LEU A 160 -11.05 14.49 -7.53
C LEU A 160 -10.92 15.08 -8.95
N GLU A 161 -12.00 15.54 -9.53
CA GLU A 161 -12.04 16.04 -10.91
C GLU A 161 -11.25 17.35 -11.10
N HIS A 162 -11.25 18.22 -10.09
CA HIS A 162 -10.55 19.52 -10.13
C HIS A 162 -9.61 19.62 -8.93
N MET A 163 -8.35 19.97 -9.18
CA MET A 163 -7.38 20.17 -8.12
C MET A 163 -7.72 21.44 -7.33
N PRO A 164 -7.84 21.39 -5.98
CA PRO A 164 -8.08 22.56 -5.15
C PRO A 164 -6.83 23.44 -5.11
N LYS A 165 -6.98 24.70 -4.70
CA LYS A 165 -5.83 25.60 -4.51
C LYS A 165 -5.14 25.36 -3.16
N HIS A 166 -5.91 24.97 -2.15
CA HIS A 166 -5.43 24.73 -0.78
C HIS A 166 -5.95 23.40 -0.30
N ILE A 167 -5.06 22.53 0.18
CA ILE A 167 -5.42 21.22 0.72
C ILE A 167 -4.81 21.02 2.10
N THR A 168 -5.58 20.46 3.02
CA THR A 168 -5.10 20.04 4.34
C THR A 168 -5.27 18.54 4.53
N PHE A 169 -4.17 17.85 4.76
CA PHE A 169 -4.14 16.45 5.15
C PHE A 169 -4.08 16.31 6.67
N ILE A 170 -4.98 15.52 7.26
CA ILE A 170 -4.94 15.17 8.67
C ILE A 170 -4.32 13.77 8.80
N GLY A 171 -3.14 13.70 9.44
CA GLY A 171 -2.26 12.54 9.51
C GLY A 171 -1.08 12.65 8.53
N VAL A 172 0.14 12.30 9.02
CA VAL A 172 1.38 12.24 8.21
C VAL A 172 1.79 10.77 8.06
N GLY A 173 0.93 10.03 7.37
CA GLY A 173 1.10 8.62 7.04
C GLY A 173 1.46 8.39 5.57
N ILE A 174 1.46 7.11 5.13
CA ILE A 174 1.76 6.71 3.75
C ILE A 174 0.88 7.47 2.75
N ILE A 175 -0.45 7.44 2.95
CA ILE A 175 -1.43 8.02 2.01
C ILE A 175 -1.21 9.52 1.84
N SER A 176 -1.10 10.24 2.94
CA SER A 176 -0.97 11.69 2.91
C SER A 176 0.38 12.16 2.37
N LEU A 177 1.48 11.46 2.67
CA LEU A 177 2.79 11.80 2.11
C LEU A 177 2.85 11.57 0.59
N GLU A 178 2.27 10.48 0.09
CA GLU A 178 2.18 10.21 -1.33
C GLU A 178 1.33 11.25 -2.05
N PHE A 179 0.19 11.65 -1.48
CA PHE A 179 -0.66 12.68 -2.08
C PHE A 179 -0.04 14.08 -1.94
N ALA A 180 0.65 14.38 -0.85
CA ALA A 180 1.36 15.64 -0.67
C ALA A 180 2.47 15.83 -1.72
N SER A 181 3.15 14.76 -2.13
CA SER A 181 4.12 14.81 -3.23
C SER A 181 3.46 15.22 -4.55
N ILE A 182 2.26 14.70 -4.84
CA ILE A 182 1.48 15.05 -6.03
C ILE A 182 1.00 16.51 -5.95
N THR A 183 0.38 16.91 -4.83
CA THR A 183 -0.22 18.24 -4.68
C THR A 183 0.84 19.34 -4.68
N ALA A 184 1.99 19.12 -4.03
CA ALA A 184 3.11 20.05 -4.05
C ALA A 184 3.62 20.29 -5.48
N LYS A 185 3.82 19.21 -6.26
CA LYS A 185 4.25 19.32 -7.68
C LYS A 185 3.18 19.90 -8.58
N ALA A 186 1.89 19.78 -8.22
CA ALA A 186 0.78 20.43 -8.90
C ALA A 186 0.64 21.93 -8.55
N GLY A 187 1.48 22.46 -7.65
CA GLY A 187 1.45 23.85 -7.21
C GLY A 187 0.31 24.18 -6.24
N VAL A 188 -0.21 23.18 -5.54
CA VAL A 188 -1.26 23.33 -4.51
C VAL A 188 -0.63 23.71 -3.17
N GLU A 189 -1.15 24.71 -2.48
CA GLU A 189 -0.77 25.02 -1.11
C GLU A 189 -1.20 23.86 -0.21
N THR A 190 -0.21 23.13 0.32
CA THR A 190 -0.42 21.85 1.00
C THR A 190 -0.03 21.95 2.46
N HIS A 191 -0.99 21.66 3.37
CA HIS A 191 -0.78 21.57 4.79
C HIS A 191 -0.94 20.13 5.28
N MET A 192 -0.09 19.71 6.22
CA MET A 192 -0.13 18.40 6.85
C MET A 192 -0.15 18.56 8.37
N ILE A 193 -1.19 18.05 9.03
CA ILE A 193 -1.36 18.10 10.49
C ILE A 193 -1.11 16.70 11.07
N HIS A 194 -0.31 16.60 12.13
CA HIS A 194 -0.03 15.32 12.78
C HIS A 194 -0.03 15.43 14.30
N VAL A 195 -0.70 14.47 14.94
CA VAL A 195 -0.84 14.45 16.41
C VAL A 195 0.47 14.14 17.13
N ASP A 196 1.36 13.34 16.51
CA ASP A 196 2.65 12.93 17.06
C ASP A 196 3.80 13.79 16.50
N GLU A 197 4.97 13.70 17.14
CA GLU A 197 6.21 14.27 16.61
C GLU A 197 6.76 13.43 15.44
N GLU A 198 6.55 12.09 15.50
CA GLU A 198 7.07 11.16 14.50
C GLU A 198 6.07 10.95 13.36
N PRO A 199 6.48 11.20 12.10
CA PRO A 199 5.65 10.93 10.91
C PRO A 199 5.51 9.43 10.64
N VAL A 200 5.25 9.06 9.42
CA VAL A 200 5.04 7.69 8.95
C VAL A 200 5.97 6.66 9.60
N LYS A 201 5.39 5.57 10.12
CA LYS A 201 6.12 4.44 10.73
C LYS A 201 6.39 3.34 9.71
N GLY A 202 7.40 2.51 9.99
CA GLY A 202 7.73 1.34 9.16
C GLY A 202 8.71 1.62 8.02
N PHE A 203 9.24 2.82 7.91
CA PHE A 203 10.35 3.20 7.02
C PHE A 203 11.52 3.73 7.85
N TYR A 204 12.74 3.65 7.29
CA TYR A 204 13.94 4.12 7.97
C TYR A 204 13.83 5.61 8.27
N ARG A 205 13.96 5.96 9.55
CA ARG A 205 13.67 7.30 10.06
C ARG A 205 14.49 8.41 9.39
N GLN A 206 15.76 8.17 9.13
CA GLN A 206 16.61 9.19 8.48
C GLN A 206 16.15 9.49 7.06
N HIS A 207 15.75 8.46 6.29
CA HIS A 207 15.17 8.67 4.96
C HIS A 207 13.82 9.39 5.01
N VAL A 208 13.01 9.11 6.02
CA VAL A 208 11.72 9.82 6.22
C VAL A 208 11.96 11.30 6.52
N TYR A 209 12.91 11.63 7.39
CA TYR A 209 13.22 13.03 7.67
C TYR A 209 13.81 13.74 6.45
N LYS A 210 14.65 13.08 5.68
CA LYS A 210 15.18 13.60 4.41
C LYS A 210 14.05 13.91 3.42
N LEU A 211 13.06 13.02 3.30
CA LEU A 211 11.86 13.23 2.51
C LEU A 211 11.05 14.44 3.01
N ILE A 212 10.84 14.58 4.31
CA ILE A 212 10.10 15.70 4.89
C ILE A 212 10.78 17.03 4.57
N GLU A 213 12.11 17.11 4.70
CA GLU A 213 12.85 18.33 4.34
C GLU A 213 12.72 18.63 2.82
N LYS A 214 12.72 17.61 1.97
CA LYS A 214 12.45 17.77 0.53
C LYS A 214 11.04 18.31 0.28
N LEU A 215 10.02 17.73 0.91
CA LEU A 215 8.64 18.20 0.77
C LEU A 215 8.43 19.62 1.32
N LYS A 216 9.11 19.99 2.41
CA LYS A 216 9.14 21.38 2.90
C LYS A 216 9.75 22.33 1.86
N ALA A 217 10.84 21.93 1.23
CA ALA A 217 11.45 22.69 0.15
C ALA A 217 10.54 22.82 -1.09
N ASP A 218 9.69 21.84 -1.33
CA ASP A 218 8.64 21.84 -2.35
C ASP A 218 7.38 22.63 -1.93
N GLY A 219 7.37 23.25 -0.75
CA GLY A 219 6.28 24.11 -0.28
C GLY A 219 5.22 23.44 0.61
N VAL A 220 5.45 22.22 1.07
CA VAL A 220 4.52 21.56 2.01
C VAL A 220 4.73 22.07 3.44
N HIS A 221 3.65 22.47 4.10
CA HIS A 221 3.65 22.95 5.48
C HIS A 221 3.32 21.84 6.47
N PHE A 222 4.27 21.47 7.33
CA PHE A 222 4.09 20.44 8.35
C PHE A 222 3.76 21.07 9.72
N HIS A 223 2.67 20.61 10.33
CA HIS A 223 2.22 20.95 11.67
C HIS A 223 2.23 19.70 12.54
N MET A 224 3.37 19.44 13.18
CA MET A 224 3.58 18.27 14.04
C MET A 224 3.15 18.59 15.49
N ASN A 225 2.81 17.57 16.28
CA ASN A 225 2.28 17.70 17.64
C ASN A 225 0.98 18.54 17.70
N GLU A 226 0.16 18.46 16.66
CA GLU A 226 -1.08 19.19 16.51
C GLU A 226 -2.27 18.22 16.43
N ASN A 227 -3.15 18.24 17.43
CA ASN A 227 -4.35 17.42 17.45
C ASN A 227 -5.52 18.19 16.81
N THR A 228 -6.08 17.66 15.73
CA THR A 228 -7.23 18.27 15.05
C THR A 228 -8.49 18.12 15.91
N MET A 229 -9.17 19.24 16.19
CA MET A 229 -10.35 19.28 17.05
C MET A 229 -11.65 19.49 16.30
N ALA A 230 -11.62 20.26 15.21
CA ALA A 230 -12.83 20.56 14.44
C ALA A 230 -12.51 20.94 12.99
N ILE A 231 -13.49 20.77 12.12
CA ILE A 231 -13.50 21.28 10.76
C ILE A 231 -14.75 22.16 10.61
N ASN A 232 -14.54 23.46 10.55
CA ASN A 232 -15.63 24.42 10.45
C ASN A 232 -15.88 24.77 8.99
N LYS A 233 -17.08 24.56 8.50
CA LYS A 233 -17.47 24.99 7.17
C LYS A 233 -17.61 26.52 7.14
N GLN A 234 -16.95 27.19 6.22
CA GLN A 234 -17.12 28.58 5.87
C GLN A 234 -17.77 28.65 4.48
N ASP A 235 -18.10 29.82 3.98
CA ASP A 235 -18.89 29.96 2.74
C ASP A 235 -18.48 29.03 1.60
N SER A 236 -17.23 29.11 1.14
CA SER A 236 -16.70 28.32 0.03
C SER A 236 -15.54 27.41 0.41
N ASN A 237 -15.08 27.47 1.65
CA ASN A 237 -13.92 26.73 2.16
C ASN A 237 -14.15 26.19 3.56
N TYR A 238 -13.11 25.65 4.17
CA TYR A 238 -13.11 25.05 5.52
C TYR A 238 -12.03 25.72 6.37
N GLU A 239 -12.26 25.80 7.68
CA GLU A 239 -11.25 26.13 8.67
C GLU A 239 -11.00 24.90 9.52
N VAL A 240 -9.80 24.33 9.43
CA VAL A 240 -9.34 23.24 10.31
C VAL A 240 -8.74 23.86 11.56
N VAL A 241 -9.23 23.44 12.73
CA VAL A 241 -8.83 23.96 14.05
C VAL A 241 -8.16 22.85 14.85
N THR A 242 -7.01 23.17 15.45
CA THR A 242 -6.28 22.25 16.33
C THR A 242 -6.41 22.62 17.82
N GLU A 243 -5.99 21.71 18.68
CA GLU A 243 -6.02 21.89 20.14
C GLU A 243 -5.16 23.08 20.63
N SER A 244 -4.05 23.37 19.95
CA SER A 244 -3.21 24.54 20.25
C SER A 244 -3.85 25.88 19.87
N GLY A 245 -4.95 25.84 19.10
CA GLY A 245 -5.60 27.01 18.54
C GLY A 245 -5.08 27.42 17.16
N LEU A 246 -4.24 26.60 16.51
CA LEU A 246 -3.86 26.78 15.11
C LEU A 246 -5.12 26.68 14.23
N LYS A 247 -5.25 27.58 13.27
CA LYS A 247 -6.34 27.64 12.30
C LYS A 247 -5.78 27.65 10.89
N ILE A 248 -6.25 26.72 10.06
CA ILE A 248 -5.84 26.60 8.66
C ILE A 248 -7.08 26.70 7.78
N THR A 249 -7.10 27.68 6.90
CA THR A 249 -8.15 27.82 5.90
C THR A 249 -7.77 27.02 4.65
N THR A 250 -8.69 26.21 4.15
CA THR A 250 -8.41 25.26 3.07
C THR A 250 -9.65 24.99 2.20
N ASP A 251 -9.46 24.62 0.95
CA ASP A 251 -10.57 24.29 0.02
C ASP A 251 -10.96 22.80 0.15
N TYR A 252 -10.03 21.96 0.62
CA TYR A 252 -10.23 20.52 0.71
C TYR A 252 -9.54 19.96 1.95
N VAL A 253 -10.24 19.12 2.72
CA VAL A 253 -9.70 18.44 3.90
C VAL A 253 -9.72 16.93 3.64
N LEU A 254 -8.59 16.26 3.87
CA LEU A 254 -8.49 14.81 3.74
C LEU A 254 -8.10 14.19 5.07
N ASP A 255 -8.96 13.30 5.59
CA ASP A 255 -8.66 12.46 6.76
C ASP A 255 -7.85 11.23 6.34
N ALA A 256 -6.56 11.23 6.67
CA ALA A 256 -5.61 10.14 6.44
C ALA A 256 -5.11 9.53 7.77
N THR A 257 -5.94 9.53 8.83
CA THR A 257 -5.58 9.10 10.19
C THR A 257 -5.56 7.58 10.39
N GLY A 258 -5.75 6.82 9.33
CA GLY A 258 -5.62 5.37 9.34
C GLY A 258 -6.72 4.61 8.60
N ARG A 259 -6.73 3.29 8.80
CA ARG A 259 -7.69 2.37 8.18
C ARG A 259 -8.17 1.34 9.18
N ASN A 260 -9.45 0.99 9.10
CA ASN A 260 -10.10 -0.01 9.95
C ASN A 260 -10.46 -1.26 9.13
N PRO A 261 -10.30 -2.48 9.68
CA PRO A 261 -10.73 -3.70 9.01
C PRO A 261 -12.26 -3.72 8.85
N ASN A 262 -12.75 -4.25 7.72
CA ASN A 262 -14.18 -4.38 7.45
C ASN A 262 -14.76 -5.63 8.15
N VAL A 263 -14.97 -5.53 9.44
CA VAL A 263 -15.50 -6.61 10.30
C VAL A 263 -16.97 -6.40 10.70
N GLU A 264 -17.51 -5.20 10.51
CA GLU A 264 -18.86 -4.85 10.92
C GLU A 264 -19.90 -5.42 9.93
N GLY A 265 -21.00 -5.96 10.47
CA GLY A 265 -22.16 -6.39 9.72
C GLY A 265 -21.98 -7.66 8.87
N ILE A 266 -20.84 -8.31 8.94
CA ILE A 266 -20.55 -9.55 8.18
C ILE A 266 -20.85 -10.84 8.95
N GLY A 267 -21.40 -10.75 10.16
CA GLY A 267 -21.89 -11.91 10.92
C GLY A 267 -20.87 -12.61 11.79
N LEU A 268 -19.81 -11.93 12.21
CA LEU A 268 -18.75 -12.55 13.03
C LEU A 268 -19.25 -12.96 14.42
N ASP A 269 -19.98 -12.07 15.09
CA ASP A 269 -20.54 -12.31 16.43
C ASP A 269 -21.57 -13.45 16.41
N GLU A 270 -22.41 -13.50 15.37
CA GLU A 270 -23.48 -14.47 15.23
C GLU A 270 -22.97 -15.92 15.16
N VAL A 271 -21.77 -16.10 14.62
CA VAL A 271 -21.15 -17.42 14.49
C VAL A 271 -19.97 -17.61 15.45
N GLY A 272 -19.64 -16.61 16.27
CA GLY A 272 -18.59 -16.66 17.27
C GLY A 272 -17.17 -16.64 16.69
N ILE A 273 -16.97 -15.95 15.56
CA ILE A 273 -15.61 -15.72 15.01
C ILE A 273 -14.90 -14.68 15.85
N GLN A 274 -13.67 -14.97 16.24
CA GLN A 274 -12.84 -14.08 17.03
C GLN A 274 -12.25 -12.96 16.16
N TYR A 275 -12.40 -11.72 16.63
CA TYR A 275 -11.83 -10.54 15.97
C TYR A 275 -11.60 -9.42 16.99
N SER A 276 -10.85 -8.40 16.56
CA SER A 276 -10.56 -7.21 17.34
C SER A 276 -10.63 -5.96 16.44
N LYS A 277 -10.35 -4.79 17.00
CA LYS A 277 -10.14 -3.55 16.21
C LYS A 277 -8.99 -3.66 15.20
N LYS A 278 -8.10 -4.66 15.34
CA LYS A 278 -6.99 -4.92 14.42
C LYS A 278 -7.37 -5.85 13.27
N GLY A 279 -8.50 -6.56 13.37
CA GLY A 279 -9.02 -7.46 12.34
C GLY A 279 -9.44 -8.83 12.88
N VAL A 280 -9.77 -9.73 11.96
CA VAL A 280 -10.13 -11.12 12.24
C VAL A 280 -8.89 -11.88 12.72
N GLU A 281 -9.03 -12.63 13.81
CA GLU A 281 -7.96 -13.50 14.33
C GLU A 281 -7.90 -14.78 13.50
N VAL A 282 -6.70 -15.15 13.07
CA VAL A 282 -6.45 -16.36 12.28
C VAL A 282 -5.27 -17.14 12.83
N ASP A 283 -5.28 -18.45 12.58
CA ASP A 283 -4.15 -19.32 12.85
C ASP A 283 -3.07 -19.27 11.75
N ASP A 284 -2.02 -20.06 11.89
CA ASP A 284 -0.93 -20.16 10.89
C ASP A 284 -1.36 -20.78 9.55
N TYR A 285 -2.61 -21.15 9.41
CA TYR A 285 -3.22 -21.66 8.18
C TYR A 285 -4.24 -20.67 7.60
N LEU A 286 -4.29 -19.45 8.14
CA LEU A 286 -5.27 -18.40 7.79
C LEU A 286 -6.72 -18.83 8.08
N ARG A 287 -6.95 -19.79 8.98
CA ARG A 287 -8.26 -20.20 9.44
C ARG A 287 -8.66 -19.37 10.66
N THR A 288 -9.91 -19.04 10.74
CA THR A 288 -10.50 -18.51 11.99
C THR A 288 -10.61 -19.63 13.04
N ASN A 289 -11.15 -19.31 14.20
CA ASN A 289 -11.51 -20.35 15.19
C ASN A 289 -12.62 -21.31 14.71
N ILE A 290 -13.20 -21.08 13.53
CA ILE A 290 -14.12 -22.00 12.83
C ILE A 290 -13.36 -22.61 11.64
N PRO A 291 -13.07 -23.93 11.65
CA PRO A 291 -12.06 -24.56 10.79
C PRO A 291 -12.29 -24.43 9.28
N ASN A 292 -13.54 -24.27 8.83
CA ASN A 292 -13.88 -24.11 7.41
C ASN A 292 -14.01 -22.64 6.98
N ILE A 293 -13.79 -21.69 7.90
CA ILE A 293 -13.82 -20.26 7.61
C ILE A 293 -12.40 -19.68 7.68
N TYR A 294 -11.94 -19.18 6.56
CA TYR A 294 -10.64 -18.53 6.37
C TYR A 294 -10.80 -17.01 6.34
N ALA A 295 -9.72 -16.30 6.57
CA ALA A 295 -9.65 -14.87 6.29
C ALA A 295 -8.28 -14.48 5.72
N SER A 296 -8.24 -13.47 4.84
CA SER A 296 -7.03 -13.01 4.18
C SER A 296 -7.06 -11.53 3.81
N GLY A 297 -5.90 -10.96 3.57
CA GLY A 297 -5.73 -9.56 3.19
C GLY A 297 -5.82 -8.62 4.39
N ASP A 298 -6.30 -7.40 4.14
CA ASP A 298 -6.25 -6.33 5.14
C ASP A 298 -7.24 -6.51 6.29
N VAL A 299 -8.22 -7.40 6.14
CA VAL A 299 -9.21 -7.69 7.18
C VAL A 299 -8.63 -8.48 8.36
N ILE A 300 -7.51 -9.20 8.19
CA ILE A 300 -6.94 -10.01 9.26
C ILE A 300 -6.05 -9.21 10.20
N HIS A 301 -6.01 -9.64 11.47
CA HIS A 301 -5.01 -9.16 12.43
C HIS A 301 -3.66 -9.80 12.13
N LYS A 302 -2.67 -8.99 11.74
CA LYS A 302 -1.31 -9.43 11.45
C LYS A 302 -0.29 -8.34 11.76
N SER A 303 0.94 -8.75 12.10
CA SER A 303 2.07 -7.84 12.35
C SER A 303 2.84 -7.46 11.09
N ILE A 304 2.66 -8.20 10.00
CA ILE A 304 3.31 -7.91 8.71
C ILE A 304 2.55 -6.82 7.93
N PRO A 305 3.20 -6.15 6.97
CA PRO A 305 2.57 -5.09 6.20
C PRO A 305 1.30 -5.54 5.47
N LYS A 306 0.24 -4.74 5.58
CA LYS A 306 -1.03 -4.94 4.87
C LYS A 306 -0.92 -4.35 3.46
N LEU A 307 -0.39 -5.14 2.53
CA LEU A 307 -0.10 -4.75 1.16
C LEU A 307 -0.81 -5.67 0.16
N THR A 308 -1.04 -5.18 -1.04
CA THR A 308 -1.62 -5.99 -2.14
C THR A 308 -0.81 -7.26 -2.42
N PRO A 309 0.54 -7.25 -2.53
CA PRO A 309 1.32 -8.47 -2.69
C PRO A 309 1.14 -9.46 -1.54
N THR A 310 1.04 -8.98 -0.31
CA THR A 310 0.78 -9.83 0.86
C THR A 310 -0.60 -10.49 0.76
N ALA A 311 -1.63 -9.71 0.40
CA ALA A 311 -2.99 -10.22 0.22
C ALA A 311 -3.06 -11.27 -0.91
N THR A 312 -2.34 -11.06 -2.01
CA THR A 312 -2.21 -12.02 -3.12
C THR A 312 -1.52 -13.31 -2.66
N PHE A 313 -0.44 -13.19 -1.90
CA PHE A 313 0.28 -14.35 -1.34
C PHE A 313 -0.62 -15.18 -0.43
N GLU A 314 -1.37 -14.54 0.46
CA GLU A 314 -2.35 -15.18 1.35
C GLU A 314 -3.48 -15.85 0.57
N SER A 315 -4.00 -15.18 -0.45
CA SER A 315 -5.04 -15.72 -1.35
C SER A 315 -4.57 -17.02 -2.01
N ASN A 316 -3.38 -17.01 -2.62
CA ASN A 316 -2.79 -18.19 -3.24
C ASN A 316 -2.51 -19.32 -2.23
N TYR A 317 -2.08 -18.97 -1.01
CA TYR A 317 -1.89 -19.94 0.07
C TYR A 317 -3.19 -20.63 0.44
N ILE A 318 -4.30 -19.88 0.64
CA ILE A 318 -5.61 -20.44 0.97
C ILE A 318 -6.08 -21.40 -0.13
N ALA A 319 -5.93 -21.04 -1.40
CA ALA A 319 -6.29 -21.91 -2.51
C ALA A 319 -5.51 -23.24 -2.45
N ALA A 320 -4.19 -23.15 -2.31
CA ALA A 320 -3.33 -24.32 -2.21
C ALA A 320 -3.64 -25.19 -0.98
N HIS A 321 -4.01 -24.55 0.13
CA HIS A 321 -4.37 -25.28 1.37
C HIS A 321 -5.72 -26.01 1.22
N ILE A 322 -6.76 -25.35 0.70
CA ILE A 322 -8.07 -25.97 0.44
C ILE A 322 -7.95 -27.16 -0.54
N LEU A 323 -7.07 -27.05 -1.54
CA LEU A 323 -6.83 -28.11 -2.53
C LEU A 323 -5.93 -29.25 -2.00
N GLY A 324 -5.37 -29.09 -0.80
CA GLY A 324 -4.43 -30.07 -0.22
C GLY A 324 -3.04 -30.05 -0.89
N TRP A 325 -2.75 -29.06 -1.72
CA TRP A 325 -1.43 -28.88 -2.37
C TRP A 325 -0.36 -28.37 -1.41
N ASN A 326 -0.79 -27.63 -0.39
CA ASN A 326 0.07 -27.16 0.69
C ASN A 326 -0.61 -27.38 2.06
N THR A 327 -0.03 -28.28 2.86
CA THR A 327 -0.52 -28.62 4.20
C THR A 327 0.34 -28.02 5.32
N GLN A 328 1.36 -27.25 4.96
CA GLN A 328 2.25 -26.59 5.93
C GLN A 328 1.70 -25.22 6.34
N PRO A 329 2.01 -24.74 7.55
CA PRO A 329 1.72 -23.37 7.96
C PRO A 329 2.26 -22.34 6.95
N ILE A 330 1.58 -21.20 6.84
CA ILE A 330 2.03 -20.11 5.98
C ILE A 330 3.37 -19.56 6.49
N LYS A 331 4.34 -19.41 5.59
CA LYS A 331 5.63 -18.79 5.90
C LYS A 331 5.82 -17.60 4.98
N TYR A 332 5.77 -16.41 5.54
CA TYR A 332 5.99 -15.21 4.78
C TYR A 332 7.48 -15.01 4.50
N PRO A 333 7.86 -14.71 3.25
CA PRO A 333 9.21 -14.24 2.93
C PRO A 333 9.44 -12.84 3.52
N ALA A 334 10.64 -12.30 3.42
CA ALA A 334 10.86 -10.87 3.63
C ALA A 334 10.04 -10.08 2.60
N ILE A 335 9.23 -9.15 3.09
CA ILE A 335 8.25 -8.39 2.30
C ILE A 335 8.78 -6.98 2.08
N PRO A 336 9.01 -6.54 0.83
CA PRO A 336 9.36 -5.16 0.55
C PRO A 336 8.16 -4.24 0.75
N SER A 337 8.43 -3.02 1.23
CA SER A 337 7.48 -1.93 1.32
C SER A 337 8.03 -0.72 0.59
N VAL A 338 7.15 0.01 -0.09
CA VAL A 338 7.50 1.23 -0.83
C VAL A 338 6.55 2.36 -0.44
N LEU A 339 7.11 3.53 -0.21
CA LEU A 339 6.42 4.80 -0.11
C LEU A 339 6.64 5.55 -1.43
N TYR A 340 5.58 5.69 -2.20
CA TYR A 340 5.60 6.29 -3.54
C TYR A 340 5.47 7.82 -3.44
N THR A 341 6.49 8.43 -2.87
CA THR A 341 6.70 9.87 -2.84
C THR A 341 7.71 10.29 -3.92
N LEU A 342 8.07 11.53 -4.00
CA LEU A 342 9.07 12.06 -4.93
C LEU A 342 10.20 12.75 -4.14
N PRO A 343 11.38 12.09 -3.95
CA PRO A 343 11.72 10.73 -4.37
C PRO A 343 11.04 9.64 -3.54
N ARG A 344 11.19 8.38 -3.97
CA ARG A 344 10.59 7.21 -3.32
C ARG A 344 11.44 6.66 -2.19
N LEU A 345 10.78 6.10 -1.17
CA LEU A 345 11.43 5.34 -0.12
C LEU A 345 11.02 3.88 -0.20
N SER A 346 11.94 2.99 0.08
CA SER A 346 11.62 1.58 0.21
C SER A 346 12.43 0.89 1.30
N ASN A 347 11.90 -0.23 1.81
CA ASN A 347 12.61 -1.05 2.79
C ASN A 347 12.23 -2.53 2.66
N ILE A 348 13.10 -3.40 3.16
CA ILE A 348 12.89 -4.84 3.24
C ILE A 348 13.63 -5.43 4.43
N GLY A 349 13.10 -6.51 4.98
CA GLY A 349 13.76 -7.33 6.01
C GLY A 349 13.79 -6.68 7.38
N ILE A 350 14.90 -6.85 8.10
CA ILE A 350 15.10 -6.30 9.45
C ILE A 350 15.22 -4.76 9.34
N SER A 351 14.51 -4.03 10.20
CA SER A 351 14.59 -2.58 10.22
C SER A 351 15.98 -2.10 10.66
N ILE A 352 16.40 -0.96 10.13
CA ILE A 352 17.70 -0.38 10.46
C ILE A 352 17.79 -0.08 11.97
N GLU A 353 16.70 0.46 12.54
CA GLU A 353 16.62 0.81 13.97
C GLU A 353 16.68 -0.41 14.89
N GLU A 354 16.15 -1.56 14.47
CA GLU A 354 16.28 -2.81 15.19
C GLU A 354 17.71 -3.36 15.10
N ALA A 355 18.28 -3.33 13.91
CA ALA A 355 19.65 -3.80 13.68
C ALA A 355 20.68 -2.97 14.46
N GLN A 356 20.51 -1.64 14.56
CA GLN A 356 21.40 -0.75 15.33
C GLN A 356 21.44 -1.06 16.84
N LYS A 357 20.41 -1.76 17.36
CA LYS A 357 20.31 -2.15 18.77
C LYS A 357 20.86 -3.55 19.06
N ASN A 358 21.34 -4.26 18.05
CA ASN A 358 21.72 -5.67 18.15
C ASN A 358 23.08 -5.91 17.50
N GLU A 359 24.08 -6.26 18.31
CA GLU A 359 25.47 -6.46 17.89
C GLU A 359 25.68 -7.60 16.86
N ASN A 360 24.70 -8.48 16.68
CA ASN A 360 24.73 -9.55 15.67
C ASN A 360 24.55 -9.01 14.24
N TYR A 361 24.23 -7.73 14.10
CA TYR A 361 24.04 -7.08 12.81
C TYR A 361 25.04 -5.96 12.59
N LYS A 362 25.47 -5.81 11.35
CA LYS A 362 26.26 -4.69 10.89
C LYS A 362 25.41 -3.79 9.99
N VAL A 363 25.25 -2.54 10.38
CA VAL A 363 24.57 -1.50 9.57
C VAL A 363 25.61 -0.74 8.78
N ILE A 364 25.36 -0.52 7.49
CA ILE A 364 26.28 0.17 6.58
C ILE A 364 25.47 1.13 5.71
N ASP A 365 25.87 2.41 5.74
CA ASP A 365 25.34 3.41 4.82
C ASP A 365 26.09 3.36 3.50
N VAL A 366 25.35 3.35 2.39
CA VAL A 366 25.88 3.23 1.04
C VAL A 366 25.33 4.38 0.19
N PRO A 367 26.00 5.54 0.19
CA PRO A 367 25.61 6.68 -0.66
C PRO A 367 25.96 6.35 -2.12
N PHE A 368 24.98 6.07 -2.94
CA PHE A 368 25.21 5.70 -4.33
C PHE A 368 24.87 6.81 -5.34
N GLY A 369 24.41 7.97 -4.90
CA GLY A 369 24.12 9.12 -5.77
C GLY A 369 25.32 9.61 -6.59
N LYS A 370 26.54 9.34 -6.12
CA LYS A 370 27.79 9.61 -6.86
C LYS A 370 28.23 8.49 -7.79
N GLN A 371 27.47 7.40 -7.86
CA GLN A 371 27.70 6.37 -8.88
C GLN A 371 27.27 6.90 -10.26
N MET A 372 28.03 6.54 -11.28
CA MET A 372 27.94 7.08 -12.65
C MET A 372 26.48 7.24 -13.14
N ARG A 373 25.64 6.22 -12.95
CA ARG A 373 24.26 6.27 -13.45
C ARG A 373 23.38 7.29 -12.73
N PHE A 374 23.55 7.43 -11.41
CA PHE A 374 22.81 8.41 -10.58
C PHE A 374 23.36 9.82 -10.79
N GLU A 375 24.67 9.94 -10.92
CA GLU A 375 25.34 11.21 -11.25
C GLU A 375 24.88 11.74 -12.63
N TYR A 376 24.69 10.88 -13.63
CA TYR A 376 24.16 11.27 -14.93
C TYR A 376 22.72 11.78 -14.88
N LYS A 377 21.90 11.28 -13.96
CA LYS A 377 20.57 11.77 -13.65
C LYS A 377 20.56 13.01 -12.75
N ASN A 378 21.74 13.38 -12.22
CA ASN A 378 21.90 14.36 -11.15
C ASN A 378 21.09 14.03 -9.88
N GLU A 379 20.90 12.76 -9.61
CA GLU A 379 20.24 12.19 -8.44
C GLU A 379 21.26 11.94 -7.32
N ILE A 380 21.98 13.01 -6.94
CA ILE A 380 23.16 12.96 -6.04
C ILE A 380 22.82 12.56 -4.60
N GLU A 381 21.56 12.69 -4.21
CA GLU A 381 21.05 12.38 -2.88
C GLU A 381 20.63 10.91 -2.71
N ALA A 382 20.70 10.10 -3.80
CA ALA A 382 20.31 8.71 -3.76
C ALA A 382 21.24 7.89 -2.83
N GLU A 383 20.64 7.09 -1.95
CA GLU A 383 21.36 6.31 -0.95
C GLU A 383 20.59 5.06 -0.52
N MET A 384 21.30 4.11 0.06
CA MET A 384 20.70 3.00 0.79
C MET A 384 21.44 2.77 2.10
N THR A 385 20.74 2.25 3.09
CA THR A 385 21.31 1.70 4.32
C THR A 385 21.01 0.22 4.36
N ILE A 386 22.03 -0.61 4.55
CA ILE A 386 21.92 -2.08 4.54
C ILE A 386 22.23 -2.68 5.91
N VAL A 387 21.63 -3.84 6.14
CA VAL A 387 21.88 -4.66 7.34
C VAL A 387 22.47 -5.99 6.91
N LEU A 388 23.64 -6.30 7.44
CA LEU A 388 24.30 -7.60 7.27
C LEU A 388 24.25 -8.40 8.58
N ASN A 389 24.03 -9.71 8.47
CA ASN A 389 24.21 -10.64 9.60
C ASN A 389 25.70 -11.03 9.78
N GLU A 390 26.00 -11.86 10.78
CA GLU A 390 27.35 -12.38 11.06
C GLU A 390 27.95 -13.15 9.88
N GLN A 391 27.11 -13.77 9.03
CA GLN A 391 27.52 -14.49 7.82
C GLN A 391 27.69 -13.55 6.63
N LYS A 392 27.64 -12.23 6.84
CA LYS A 392 27.71 -11.17 5.82
C LYS A 392 26.62 -11.29 4.74
N GLN A 393 25.48 -11.89 5.07
CA GLN A 393 24.31 -11.94 4.19
C GLN A 393 23.47 -10.68 4.41
N LEU A 394 22.90 -10.14 3.34
CA LEU A 394 21.93 -9.05 3.40
C LEU A 394 20.64 -9.56 4.05
N VAL A 395 20.23 -8.96 5.17
CA VAL A 395 19.03 -9.32 5.93
C VAL A 395 18.05 -8.16 6.09
N GLY A 396 18.47 -6.95 5.75
CA GLY A 396 17.63 -5.77 5.73
C GLY A 396 18.23 -4.67 4.85
N ALA A 397 17.37 -3.82 4.31
CA ALA A 397 17.78 -2.65 3.54
C ALA A 397 16.69 -1.57 3.55
N ALA A 398 17.12 -0.32 3.49
CA ALA A 398 16.29 0.85 3.21
C ALA A 398 16.92 1.62 2.04
N VAL A 399 16.09 2.11 1.11
CA VAL A 399 16.54 2.85 -0.08
C VAL A 399 15.79 4.17 -0.18
N TYR A 400 16.52 5.23 -0.50
CA TYR A 400 16.03 6.56 -0.83
C TYR A 400 16.49 6.89 -2.24
N ALA A 401 15.62 6.80 -3.24
CA ALA A 401 15.93 7.06 -4.64
C ALA A 401 14.66 7.08 -5.50
N ASP A 402 14.71 7.66 -6.68
CA ASP A 402 13.61 7.60 -7.65
C ASP A 402 13.33 6.14 -8.08
N ASP A 403 14.38 5.36 -8.35
CA ASP A 403 14.31 3.95 -8.74
C ASP A 403 14.14 3.00 -7.52
N ALA A 404 13.79 3.49 -6.30
CA ALA A 404 13.69 2.67 -5.09
C ALA A 404 12.77 1.43 -5.23
N PRO A 405 11.62 1.45 -5.97
CA PRO A 405 10.80 0.27 -6.16
C PRO A 405 11.52 -0.87 -6.90
N ASP A 406 12.29 -0.55 -7.93
CA ASP A 406 13.03 -1.54 -8.71
C ASP A 406 14.26 -2.04 -7.94
N LEU A 407 14.95 -1.14 -7.26
CA LEU A 407 16.10 -1.49 -6.42
C LEU A 407 15.69 -2.40 -5.27
N ILE A 408 14.57 -2.12 -4.58
CA ILE A 408 14.12 -2.98 -3.47
C ILE A 408 13.66 -4.35 -3.95
N ASN A 409 13.07 -4.46 -5.15
CA ASN A 409 12.73 -5.74 -5.75
C ASN A 409 13.98 -6.58 -6.06
N LEU A 410 15.05 -5.94 -6.54
CA LEU A 410 16.35 -6.61 -6.71
C LEU A 410 16.91 -7.10 -5.37
N LEU A 411 16.89 -6.25 -4.32
CA LEU A 411 17.33 -6.62 -2.98
C LEU A 411 16.44 -7.73 -2.36
N THR A 412 15.17 -7.80 -2.76
CA THR A 412 14.25 -8.87 -2.33
C THR A 412 14.74 -10.26 -2.76
N PHE A 413 15.26 -10.40 -3.98
CA PHE A 413 15.87 -11.66 -4.42
C PHE A 413 17.10 -12.02 -3.60
N ILE A 414 17.94 -11.03 -3.25
CA ILE A 414 19.16 -11.24 -2.49
C ILE A 414 18.83 -11.66 -1.05
N VAL A 415 17.91 -10.95 -0.38
CA VAL A 415 17.49 -11.24 0.99
C VAL A 415 16.82 -12.61 1.10
N ASN A 416 15.80 -12.87 0.28
CA ASN A 416 15.06 -14.13 0.34
C ASN A 416 15.86 -15.32 -0.17
N GLY A 417 16.76 -15.10 -1.14
CA GLY A 417 17.68 -16.11 -1.65
C GLY A 417 18.89 -16.33 -0.74
N LYS A 418 19.09 -15.51 0.30
CA LYS A 418 20.26 -15.54 1.20
C LYS A 418 21.58 -15.50 0.42
N LEU A 419 21.60 -14.73 -0.68
CA LEU A 419 22.76 -14.65 -1.56
C LEU A 419 23.93 -13.96 -0.84
N THR A 420 25.15 -14.46 -1.12
CA THR A 420 26.41 -13.91 -0.60
C THR A 420 27.12 -13.08 -1.66
N ALA A 421 28.15 -12.31 -1.26
CA ALA A 421 29.03 -11.63 -2.21
C ALA A 421 29.64 -12.60 -3.23
N LYS A 422 29.95 -13.86 -2.82
CA LYS A 422 30.47 -14.90 -3.71
C LYS A 422 29.48 -15.27 -4.80
N ASP A 423 28.19 -15.40 -4.45
CA ASP A 423 27.13 -15.75 -5.42
C ASP A 423 26.95 -14.60 -6.42
N LEU A 424 26.90 -13.36 -5.94
CA LEU A 424 26.77 -12.17 -6.79
C LEU A 424 27.95 -11.97 -7.71
N ASN A 425 29.17 -12.35 -7.30
CA ASN A 425 30.38 -12.29 -8.13
C ASN A 425 30.42 -13.31 -9.26
N GLN A 426 29.53 -14.31 -9.24
CA GLN A 426 29.37 -15.27 -10.34
C GLN A 426 28.34 -14.81 -11.38
N MET A 427 27.72 -13.65 -11.19
CA MET A 427 26.71 -13.10 -12.09
C MET A 427 27.27 -11.92 -12.87
N ILE A 428 26.80 -11.79 -14.12
CA ILE A 428 27.13 -10.65 -14.98
C ILE A 428 25.84 -9.84 -15.17
N PHE A 429 25.93 -8.55 -14.87
CA PHE A 429 24.81 -7.64 -14.96
C PHE A 429 24.98 -6.66 -16.13
N ALA A 430 23.87 -6.19 -16.67
CA ALA A 430 23.88 -5.16 -17.71
C ALA A 430 24.50 -3.86 -17.19
N PHE A 431 25.36 -3.25 -17.99
CA PHE A 431 26.01 -1.96 -17.69
C PHE A 431 25.88 -1.01 -18.90
N PRO A 432 25.69 0.31 -18.69
CA PRO A 432 25.40 0.99 -17.43
C PRO A 432 23.93 0.91 -17.03
N GLY A 433 23.65 0.63 -15.76
CA GLY A 433 22.30 0.59 -15.20
C GLY A 433 22.30 0.97 -13.73
N SER A 434 21.19 1.50 -13.20
CA SER A 434 21.05 1.83 -11.77
C SER A 434 21.33 0.61 -10.90
N SER A 435 20.77 -0.54 -11.25
CA SER A 435 20.96 -1.80 -10.54
C SER A 435 22.41 -2.29 -10.52
N SER A 436 23.15 -2.16 -11.63
CA SER A 436 24.56 -2.63 -11.69
C SER A 436 25.46 -1.83 -10.76
N GLY A 437 25.29 -0.50 -10.71
CA GLY A 437 26.05 0.36 -9.79
C GLY A 437 25.77 0.04 -8.32
N VAL A 438 24.48 -0.14 -7.96
CA VAL A 438 24.08 -0.52 -6.59
C VAL A 438 24.61 -1.91 -6.22
N LEU A 439 24.56 -2.89 -7.13
CA LEU A 439 25.07 -4.24 -6.88
C LEU A 439 26.58 -4.27 -6.68
N ASP A 440 27.33 -3.44 -7.38
CA ASP A 440 28.79 -3.37 -7.19
C ASP A 440 29.15 -2.85 -5.79
N LEU A 441 28.46 -1.82 -5.32
CA LEU A 441 28.61 -1.31 -3.94
C LEU A 441 28.17 -2.35 -2.91
N LEU A 442 27.04 -3.03 -3.15
CA LEU A 442 26.53 -4.06 -2.27
C LEU A 442 27.52 -5.23 -2.15
N LYS A 443 28.08 -5.72 -3.27
CA LYS A 443 29.12 -6.76 -3.26
C LYS A 443 30.32 -6.36 -2.43
N ALA A 444 30.80 -5.11 -2.59
CA ALA A 444 31.91 -4.59 -1.81
C ALA A 444 31.59 -4.52 -0.30
N ALA A 445 30.40 -4.11 0.07
CA ALA A 445 29.96 -4.03 1.46
C ALA A 445 29.78 -5.41 2.13
N MET A 446 29.44 -6.45 1.35
CA MET A 446 29.25 -7.85 1.80
C MET A 446 30.57 -8.64 1.87
N MET A 447 31.69 -8.14 1.34
CA MET A 447 33.02 -8.77 1.47
C MET A 447 33.62 -8.52 2.84
#